data_457fae0284b79838b04054e723210063
#
_entry.id   457fae0284b79838b04054e723210063
#
_cell.length_a   1.000
_cell.length_b   1.000
_cell.length_c   1.000
_cell.angle_alpha   90.00
_cell.angle_beta   90.00
_cell.angle_gamma   90.00
#
_symmetry.space_group_name_H-M   'P 1'
#
loop_
_entity.id
_entity.type
_entity.pdbx_description
1 polymer ?
#
loop_
_entity_poly.entity_id
_entity_poly.type
_entity_poly.pdbx_seq_one_letter_code
_entity_poly.pdbx_strand_id
1 'polypeptide(L)'
;ILPDKIHMLSVSFLVPQLRREYGGCAGNIAYNLALLGDPGYPMATVGRDFGPYHEWMKKSGVPADHVRTAESELTAQAFITTDLDDNQITAFHPGAMQHSHLNQVADAREVAIGVVAPDGREGMIRHAEQFAAAGIPFIFDPGQGLPMFGGEDLERFVAQATWVTLNDYEWQLLQQKTGWTAAGLAQRVSALIVTHGAAGSTI
;
A
#
# COMPACT_ATOMS: atom_id res chain seq x y z
N ILE A 1 -2.41 7.90 23.94
CA ILE A 1 -1.18 8.60 24.33
C ILE A 1 -1.47 10.08 24.25
N LEU A 2 -1.34 10.78 25.38
CA LEU A 2 -1.53 12.23 25.39
C LEU A 2 -0.39 12.89 24.61
N PRO A 3 -0.66 13.73 23.59
CA PRO A 3 0.35 14.40 22.79
C PRO A 3 1.41 15.13 23.61
N ASP A 4 1.02 15.68 24.75
CA ASP A 4 1.88 16.44 25.68
C ASP A 4 2.98 15.59 26.34
N LYS A 5 2.95 14.26 26.21
CA LYS A 5 3.92 13.36 26.82
C LYS A 5 4.89 12.71 25.80
N ILE A 6 4.72 12.98 24.51
CA ILE A 6 5.60 12.43 23.45
C ILE A 6 7.05 12.97 23.57
N HIS A 7 7.25 14.11 24.20
CA HIS A 7 8.58 14.68 24.43
C HIS A 7 9.32 14.07 25.65
N MET A 8 8.70 13.16 26.40
CA MET A 8 9.37 12.42 27.46
C MET A 8 10.29 11.36 26.86
N LEU A 9 11.57 11.35 27.26
CA LEU A 9 12.61 10.47 26.71
C LEU A 9 12.47 8.99 27.12
N SER A 10 11.58 8.66 28.06
CA SER A 10 11.30 7.28 28.47
C SER A 10 9.82 7.10 28.74
N VAL A 11 9.15 6.39 27.86
CA VAL A 11 7.72 6.08 27.99
C VAL A 11 7.56 4.57 27.91
N SER A 12 6.89 3.98 28.90
CA SER A 12 6.55 2.55 28.93
C SER A 12 5.03 2.39 28.97
N PHE A 13 4.54 1.48 28.18
CA PHE A 13 3.12 1.11 28.17
C PHE A 13 2.94 -0.33 28.60
N LEU A 14 2.03 -0.58 29.54
CA LEU A 14 1.54 -1.92 29.80
C LEU A 14 0.47 -2.25 28.75
N VAL A 15 0.74 -3.27 27.93
CA VAL A 15 -0.17 -3.73 26.88
C VAL A 15 -0.76 -5.08 27.34
N PRO A 16 -2.03 -5.12 27.80
CA PRO A 16 -2.61 -6.33 28.37
C PRO A 16 -2.99 -7.37 27.32
N GLN A 17 -3.11 -6.99 26.05
CA GLN A 17 -3.44 -7.87 24.94
C GLN A 17 -2.48 -7.65 23.77
N LEU A 18 -1.99 -8.74 23.20
CA LEU A 18 -1.18 -8.73 21.98
C LEU A 18 -1.86 -9.62 20.94
N ARG A 19 -2.06 -9.10 19.75
CA ARG A 19 -2.53 -9.86 18.59
C ARG A 19 -1.47 -9.80 17.50
N ARG A 20 -1.35 -10.87 16.74
CA ARG A 20 -0.60 -10.88 15.47
C ARG A 20 -1.62 -11.12 14.36
N GLU A 21 -1.66 -10.19 13.43
CA GLU A 21 -2.55 -10.25 12.28
C GLU A 21 -1.71 -10.19 10.99
N TYR A 22 -2.21 -10.82 9.94
CA TYR A 22 -1.63 -10.71 8.62
C TYR A 22 -2.26 -9.52 7.89
N GLY A 23 -1.44 -8.77 7.12
CA GLY A 23 -1.90 -7.54 6.49
C GLY A 23 -0.98 -7.11 5.35
N GLY A 24 -0.98 -5.82 5.08
CA GLY A 24 -0.32 -5.20 3.95
C GLY A 24 -1.28 -5.05 2.77
N CYS A 25 -1.13 -3.96 2.00
CA CYS A 25 -2.10 -3.59 0.96
C CYS A 25 -2.31 -4.70 -0.07
N ALA A 26 -1.24 -5.24 -0.65
CA ALA A 26 -1.33 -6.30 -1.65
C ALA A 26 -2.03 -7.57 -1.12
N GLY A 27 -1.66 -8.00 0.10
CA GLY A 27 -2.28 -9.17 0.74
C GLY A 27 -3.76 -8.96 1.03
N ASN A 28 -4.15 -7.80 1.55
CA ASN A 28 -5.54 -7.46 1.85
C ASN A 28 -6.39 -7.35 0.58
N ILE A 29 -5.87 -6.73 -0.48
CA ILE A 29 -6.56 -6.62 -1.77
C ILE A 29 -6.78 -8.02 -2.36
N ALA A 30 -5.74 -8.84 -2.41
CA ALA A 30 -5.83 -10.19 -2.96
C ALA A 30 -6.79 -11.08 -2.15
N TYR A 31 -6.79 -10.96 -0.83
CA TYR A 31 -7.73 -11.68 0.04
C TYR A 31 -9.19 -11.28 -0.24
N ASN A 32 -9.48 -9.99 -0.36
CA ASN A 32 -10.82 -9.53 -0.67
C ASN A 32 -11.27 -9.95 -2.08
N LEU A 33 -10.37 -9.95 -3.08
CA LEU A 33 -10.68 -10.48 -4.41
C LEU A 33 -10.99 -11.97 -4.36
N ALA A 34 -10.22 -12.75 -3.60
CA ALA A 34 -10.48 -14.18 -3.42
C ALA A 34 -11.87 -14.43 -2.79
N LEU A 35 -12.30 -13.60 -1.81
CA LEU A 35 -13.65 -13.68 -1.23
C LEU A 35 -14.75 -13.33 -2.24
N LEU A 36 -14.45 -12.51 -3.24
CA LEU A 36 -15.37 -12.15 -4.33
C LEU A 36 -15.36 -13.17 -5.47
N GLY A 37 -14.48 -14.18 -5.42
CA GLY A 37 -14.40 -15.24 -6.40
C GLY A 37 -13.41 -15.01 -7.54
N ASP A 38 -12.65 -13.92 -7.50
CA ASP A 38 -11.60 -13.60 -8.49
C ASP A 38 -10.21 -13.68 -7.87
N PRO A 39 -9.19 -14.20 -8.58
CA PRO A 39 -7.84 -14.26 -8.06
C PRO A 39 -7.18 -12.88 -8.11
N GLY A 40 -6.69 -12.43 -6.95
CA GLY A 40 -5.73 -11.32 -6.87
C GLY A 40 -4.33 -11.87 -6.69
N TYR A 41 -3.36 -11.36 -7.45
CA TYR A 41 -1.97 -11.81 -7.41
C TYR A 41 -1.11 -10.76 -6.72
N PRO A 42 -0.79 -10.93 -5.42
CA PRO A 42 0.10 -9.98 -4.75
C PRO A 42 1.53 -10.13 -5.28
N MET A 43 2.09 -9.02 -5.75
CA MET A 43 3.49 -8.91 -6.09
C MET A 43 4.19 -8.19 -4.95
N ALA A 44 5.00 -8.92 -4.18
CA ALA A 44 5.58 -8.42 -2.95
C ALA A 44 6.98 -8.99 -2.71
N THR A 45 7.77 -8.31 -1.87
CA THR A 45 9.03 -8.85 -1.35
C THR A 45 8.91 -9.03 0.16
N VAL A 46 9.20 -10.24 0.62
CA VAL A 46 9.04 -10.69 2.01
C VAL A 46 10.35 -11.19 2.56
N GLY A 47 10.46 -11.32 3.87
CA GLY A 47 11.64 -11.85 4.54
C GLY A 47 11.54 -13.35 4.86
N ARG A 48 12.61 -13.87 5.49
CA ARG A 48 12.74 -15.27 5.92
C ARG A 48 11.69 -15.74 6.92
N ASP A 49 10.96 -14.83 7.53
CA ASP A 49 9.92 -15.07 8.53
C ASP A 49 8.51 -15.18 7.94
N PHE A 50 8.37 -15.17 6.61
CA PHE A 50 7.09 -15.14 5.91
C PHE A 50 6.31 -16.47 5.97
N GLY A 51 6.93 -17.58 6.35
CA GLY A 51 6.32 -18.92 6.33
C GLY A 51 4.89 -19.00 6.90
N PRO A 52 4.62 -18.51 8.12
CA PRO A 52 3.28 -18.54 8.70
C PRO A 52 2.24 -17.74 7.88
N TYR A 53 2.63 -16.62 7.30
CA TYR A 53 1.75 -15.83 6.44
C TYR A 53 1.49 -16.55 5.10
N HIS A 54 2.51 -17.16 4.51
CA HIS A 54 2.36 -17.97 3.30
C HIS A 54 1.34 -19.10 3.49
N GLU A 55 1.41 -19.82 4.63
CA GLU A 55 0.43 -20.86 4.94
C GLU A 55 -1.00 -20.32 5.11
N TRP A 56 -1.14 -19.12 5.67
CA TRP A 56 -2.42 -18.44 5.74
C TRP A 56 -2.94 -18.04 4.35
N MET A 57 -2.10 -17.47 3.49
CA MET A 57 -2.44 -17.13 2.10
C MET A 57 -2.98 -18.36 1.37
N LYS A 58 -2.26 -19.48 1.45
CA LYS A 58 -2.67 -20.74 0.84
C LYS A 58 -4.05 -21.23 1.32
N LYS A 59 -4.30 -21.15 2.63
CA LYS A 59 -5.61 -21.52 3.21
C LYS A 59 -6.73 -20.58 2.79
N SER A 60 -6.40 -19.33 2.52
CA SER A 60 -7.34 -18.28 2.12
C SER A 60 -7.54 -18.17 0.61
N GLY A 61 -6.91 -19.06 -0.18
CA GLY A 61 -7.01 -19.03 -1.64
C GLY A 61 -6.27 -17.87 -2.31
N VAL A 62 -5.33 -17.24 -1.61
CA VAL A 62 -4.52 -16.15 -2.15
C VAL A 62 -3.24 -16.72 -2.77
N PRO A 63 -2.99 -16.52 -4.09
CA PRO A 63 -1.77 -16.98 -4.75
C PRO A 63 -0.52 -16.28 -4.20
N ALA A 64 0.61 -16.96 -4.21
CA ALA A 64 1.89 -16.40 -3.78
C ALA A 64 2.97 -16.48 -4.89
N ASP A 65 2.57 -16.69 -6.14
CA ASP A 65 3.46 -16.94 -7.28
C ASP A 65 4.42 -15.77 -7.54
N HIS A 66 4.01 -14.55 -7.21
CA HIS A 66 4.81 -13.33 -7.41
C HIS A 66 5.31 -12.74 -6.07
N VAL A 67 5.34 -13.54 -5.01
CA VAL A 67 5.94 -13.16 -3.72
C VAL A 67 7.39 -13.64 -3.70
N ARG A 68 8.33 -12.69 -3.68
CA ARG A 68 9.78 -12.96 -3.63
C ARG A 68 10.27 -12.93 -2.19
N THR A 69 11.11 -13.90 -1.81
CA THR A 69 11.76 -13.90 -0.48
C THR A 69 13.16 -13.28 -0.56
N ALA A 70 13.44 -12.35 0.34
CA ALA A 70 14.78 -11.81 0.62
C ALA A 70 15.28 -12.44 1.93
N GLU A 71 16.13 -13.46 1.83
CA GLU A 71 16.57 -14.28 2.97
C GLU A 71 17.36 -13.50 4.04
N SER A 72 18.00 -12.38 3.66
CA SER A 72 18.74 -11.51 4.58
C SER A 72 17.84 -10.63 5.44
N GLU A 73 16.57 -10.49 5.08
CA GLU A 73 15.64 -9.54 5.68
C GLU A 73 14.56 -10.23 6.51
N LEU A 74 13.84 -9.40 7.28
CA LEU A 74 12.53 -9.74 7.84
C LEU A 74 11.42 -9.16 6.94
N THR A 75 10.26 -9.77 6.97
CA THR A 75 9.06 -9.22 6.33
C THR A 75 8.69 -7.88 6.99
N ALA A 76 8.10 -6.98 6.21
CA ALA A 76 7.58 -5.71 6.73
C ALA A 76 6.62 -5.95 7.91
N GLN A 77 6.76 -5.15 8.97
CA GLN A 77 5.98 -5.29 10.20
C GLN A 77 5.54 -3.93 10.73
N ALA A 78 4.29 -3.84 11.15
CA ALA A 78 3.76 -2.71 11.89
C ALA A 78 3.51 -3.10 13.34
N PHE A 79 4.11 -2.36 14.27
CA PHE A 79 3.86 -2.49 15.71
C PHE A 79 2.91 -1.37 16.10
N ILE A 80 1.65 -1.74 16.35
CA ILE A 80 0.58 -0.77 16.58
C ILE A 80 0.13 -0.88 18.03
N THR A 81 0.28 0.20 18.78
CA THR A 81 -0.29 0.33 20.12
C THR A 81 -1.52 1.21 20.05
N THR A 82 -2.67 0.67 20.46
CA THR A 82 -3.96 1.36 20.45
C THR A 82 -4.41 1.60 21.89
N ASP A 83 -4.86 2.79 22.21
CA ASP A 83 -5.47 3.11 23.51
C ASP A 83 -6.99 2.83 23.50
N LEU A 84 -7.65 3.13 24.63
CA LEU A 84 -9.09 2.88 24.80
C LEU A 84 -9.98 3.84 23.96
N ASP A 85 -9.41 4.90 23.44
CA ASP A 85 -10.10 5.91 22.60
C ASP A 85 -9.73 5.70 21.10
N ASP A 86 -9.20 4.52 20.73
CA ASP A 86 -8.77 4.16 19.38
C ASP A 86 -7.65 5.03 18.79
N ASN A 87 -6.92 5.79 19.61
CA ASN A 87 -5.72 6.48 19.16
C ASN A 87 -4.57 5.48 19.01
N GLN A 88 -3.79 5.62 17.94
CA GLN A 88 -2.73 4.67 17.60
C GLN A 88 -1.36 5.33 17.55
N ILE A 89 -0.36 4.61 18.06
CA ILE A 89 1.04 4.84 17.72
C ILE A 89 1.54 3.64 16.94
N THR A 90 2.09 3.88 15.77
CA THR A 90 2.63 2.85 14.89
C THR A 90 4.13 3.04 14.74
N ALA A 91 4.88 1.97 15.02
CA ALA A 91 6.27 1.84 14.60
C ALA A 91 6.30 0.86 13.42
N PHE A 92 6.76 1.31 12.25
CA PHE A 92 6.78 0.50 11.03
C PHE A 92 8.23 0.12 10.67
N HIS A 93 8.45 -1.19 10.51
CA HIS A 93 9.69 -1.74 10.00
C HIS A 93 9.47 -2.19 8.55
N PRO A 94 10.07 -1.55 7.55
CA PRO A 94 9.83 -1.89 6.14
C PRO A 94 10.47 -3.22 5.71
N GLY A 95 11.61 -3.61 6.30
CA GLY A 95 12.29 -4.85 6.00
C GLY A 95 12.46 -5.12 4.50
N ALA A 96 12.14 -6.34 4.09
CA ALA A 96 12.24 -6.81 2.70
C ALA A 96 11.43 -5.97 1.69
N MET A 97 10.39 -5.26 2.13
CA MET A 97 9.60 -4.36 1.27
C MET A 97 10.47 -3.32 0.55
N GLN A 98 11.61 -2.92 1.13
CA GLN A 98 12.54 -1.98 0.50
C GLN A 98 13.14 -2.53 -0.81
N HIS A 99 13.06 -3.83 -1.05
CA HIS A 99 13.56 -4.51 -2.23
C HIS A 99 12.47 -4.83 -3.26
N SER A 100 11.29 -4.24 -3.13
CA SER A 100 10.14 -4.48 -4.04
C SER A 100 10.45 -4.18 -5.50
N HIS A 101 11.37 -3.26 -5.78
CA HIS A 101 11.87 -2.94 -7.12
C HIS A 101 12.55 -4.12 -7.84
N LEU A 102 12.88 -5.21 -7.14
CA LEU A 102 13.43 -6.43 -7.73
C LEU A 102 12.35 -7.28 -8.40
N ASN A 103 11.08 -7.08 -8.07
CA ASN A 103 9.96 -7.71 -8.77
C ASN A 103 9.71 -6.97 -10.09
N GLN A 104 9.29 -7.71 -11.10
CA GLN A 104 9.01 -7.15 -12.42
C GLN A 104 7.58 -7.45 -12.83
N VAL A 105 6.87 -6.45 -13.34
CA VAL A 105 5.49 -6.64 -13.85
C VAL A 105 5.46 -7.70 -14.96
N ALA A 106 6.52 -7.81 -15.75
CA ALA A 106 6.65 -8.80 -16.80
C ALA A 106 6.71 -10.25 -16.31
N ASP A 107 6.98 -10.49 -15.02
CA ASP A 107 6.96 -11.83 -14.43
C ASP A 107 5.52 -12.34 -14.27
N ALA A 108 4.53 -11.45 -14.25
CA ALA A 108 3.11 -11.79 -14.24
C ALA A 108 2.56 -11.83 -15.67
N ARG A 109 1.77 -12.86 -15.98
CA ARG A 109 1.14 -13.04 -17.30
C ARG A 109 -0.35 -12.74 -17.23
N GLU A 110 -0.91 -12.30 -18.36
CA GLU A 110 -2.38 -12.09 -18.50
C GLU A 110 -2.95 -11.11 -17.47
N VAL A 111 -2.18 -10.07 -17.11
CA VAL A 111 -2.60 -9.05 -16.16
C VAL A 111 -3.64 -8.16 -16.82
N ALA A 112 -4.86 -8.17 -16.32
CA ALA A 112 -5.94 -7.32 -16.81
C ALA A 112 -5.87 -5.90 -16.22
N ILE A 113 -5.55 -5.79 -14.93
CA ILE A 113 -5.45 -4.52 -14.19
C ILE A 113 -4.34 -4.65 -13.15
N GLY A 114 -3.49 -3.63 -13.05
CA GLY A 114 -2.52 -3.49 -11.98
C GLY A 114 -3.03 -2.60 -10.84
N VAL A 115 -2.43 -2.76 -9.66
CA VAL A 115 -2.59 -1.82 -8.54
C VAL A 115 -1.21 -1.47 -8.01
N VAL A 116 -0.86 -0.19 -8.05
CA VAL A 116 0.34 0.34 -7.40
C VAL A 116 -0.09 0.90 -6.04
N ALA A 117 0.03 0.07 -5.02
CA ALA A 117 -0.31 0.37 -3.63
C ALA A 117 0.96 0.70 -2.83
N PRO A 118 0.86 1.16 -1.56
CA PRO A 118 2.01 1.48 -0.72
C PRO A 118 3.03 0.35 -0.65
N ASP A 119 4.25 0.64 -1.07
CA ASP A 119 5.39 -0.27 -1.12
C ASP A 119 6.70 0.53 -1.02
N GLY A 120 7.86 -0.11 -1.20
CA GLY A 120 9.14 0.59 -1.32
C GLY A 120 9.10 1.63 -2.45
N ARG A 121 9.62 2.84 -2.16
CA ARG A 121 9.54 3.99 -3.08
C ARG A 121 9.97 3.63 -4.50
N GLU A 122 11.12 2.97 -4.64
CA GLU A 122 11.67 2.59 -5.95
C GLU A 122 10.79 1.55 -6.65
N GLY A 123 10.22 0.60 -5.90
CA GLY A 123 9.29 -0.40 -6.42
C GLY A 123 8.03 0.24 -6.99
N MET A 124 7.41 1.16 -6.25
CA MET A 124 6.21 1.86 -6.72
C MET A 124 6.48 2.60 -8.03
N ILE A 125 7.60 3.34 -8.15
CA ILE A 125 7.98 4.07 -9.36
C ILE A 125 8.16 3.09 -10.53
N ARG A 126 8.98 2.04 -10.35
CA ARG A 126 9.28 1.08 -11.42
C ARG A 126 8.06 0.30 -11.87
N HIS A 127 7.20 -0.12 -10.94
CA HIS A 127 6.00 -0.87 -11.29
C HIS A 127 5.01 0.00 -12.09
N ALA A 128 4.84 1.28 -11.72
CA ALA A 128 4.02 2.20 -12.51
C ALA A 128 4.56 2.38 -13.94
N GLU A 129 5.87 2.60 -14.08
CA GLU A 129 6.54 2.70 -15.38
C GLU A 129 6.38 1.42 -16.21
N GLN A 130 6.50 0.24 -15.58
CA GLN A 130 6.35 -1.05 -16.25
C GLN A 130 4.91 -1.31 -16.69
N PHE A 131 3.91 -0.99 -15.88
CA PHE A 131 2.51 -1.07 -16.28
C PHE A 131 2.22 -0.15 -17.47
N ALA A 132 2.67 1.10 -17.43
CA ALA A 132 2.50 2.05 -18.51
C ALA A 132 3.19 1.57 -19.80
N ALA A 133 4.43 1.11 -19.71
CA ALA A 133 5.19 0.61 -20.87
C ALA A 133 4.57 -0.66 -21.48
N ALA A 134 3.93 -1.51 -20.66
CA ALA A 134 3.23 -2.71 -21.12
C ALA A 134 1.81 -2.44 -21.62
N GLY A 135 1.30 -1.21 -21.50
CA GLY A 135 -0.07 -0.85 -21.84
C GLY A 135 -1.11 -1.49 -20.93
N ILE A 136 -0.72 -1.88 -19.72
CA ILE A 136 -1.61 -2.48 -18.72
C ILE A 136 -2.24 -1.35 -17.90
N PRO A 137 -3.58 -1.23 -17.86
CA PRO A 137 -4.23 -0.23 -17.04
C PRO A 137 -3.98 -0.49 -15.55
N PHE A 138 -3.75 0.55 -14.77
CA PHE A 138 -3.54 0.38 -13.34
C PHE A 138 -4.18 1.47 -12.49
N ILE A 139 -4.48 1.10 -11.25
CA ILE A 139 -4.92 1.99 -10.18
C ILE A 139 -3.68 2.46 -9.42
N PHE A 140 -3.54 3.76 -9.25
CA PHE A 140 -2.57 4.36 -8.34
C PHE A 140 -3.26 4.65 -7.00
N ASP A 141 -2.84 3.91 -5.98
CA ASP A 141 -3.27 4.06 -4.58
C ASP A 141 -2.03 4.29 -3.72
N PRO A 142 -1.55 5.54 -3.60
CA PRO A 142 -0.33 5.81 -2.85
C PRO A 142 -0.47 5.56 -1.35
N GLY A 143 -1.68 5.66 -0.80
CA GLY A 143 -1.96 5.43 0.61
C GLY A 143 -0.94 6.11 1.53
N GLN A 144 -0.48 5.39 2.54
CA GLN A 144 0.54 5.85 3.49
C GLN A 144 1.92 6.13 2.84
N GLY A 145 2.15 5.72 1.61
CA GLY A 145 3.36 5.98 0.83
C GLY A 145 3.41 7.39 0.26
N LEU A 146 2.29 8.10 0.17
CA LEU A 146 2.19 9.42 -0.47
C LEU A 146 3.21 10.44 0.08
N PRO A 147 3.51 10.51 1.39
CA PRO A 147 4.53 11.42 1.92
C PRO A 147 5.93 11.23 1.32
N MET A 148 6.29 10.03 0.84
CA MET A 148 7.61 9.72 0.25
C MET A 148 7.86 10.41 -1.09
N PHE A 149 6.83 10.93 -1.74
CA PHE A 149 6.88 11.47 -3.09
C PHE A 149 6.78 13.00 -3.11
N GLY A 150 7.58 13.62 -3.98
CA GLY A 150 7.44 15.03 -4.33
C GLY A 150 6.32 15.27 -5.34
N GLY A 151 6.02 16.55 -5.63
CA GLY A 151 5.01 16.91 -6.64
C GLY A 151 5.29 16.30 -8.01
N GLU A 152 6.53 16.38 -8.47
CA GLU A 152 6.94 15.81 -9.77
C GLU A 152 6.76 14.28 -9.86
N ASP A 153 7.06 13.55 -8.77
CA ASP A 153 6.83 12.10 -8.73
C ASP A 153 5.32 11.81 -8.85
N LEU A 154 4.49 12.53 -8.09
CA LEU A 154 3.03 12.36 -8.10
C LEU A 154 2.43 12.70 -9.47
N GLU A 155 2.93 13.75 -10.13
CA GLU A 155 2.54 14.10 -11.50
C GLU A 155 2.86 12.97 -12.49
N ARG A 156 4.03 12.33 -12.36
CA ARG A 156 4.41 11.18 -13.18
C ARG A 156 3.49 9.97 -12.95
N PHE A 157 3.19 9.65 -11.68
CA PHE A 157 2.26 8.56 -11.37
C PHE A 157 0.89 8.80 -11.99
N VAL A 158 0.33 9.99 -11.82
CA VAL A 158 -0.99 10.34 -12.36
C VAL A 158 -1.00 10.33 -13.89
N ALA A 159 0.08 10.77 -14.55
CA ALA A 159 0.19 10.72 -16.00
C ALA A 159 0.22 9.30 -16.58
N GLN A 160 0.62 8.32 -15.78
CA GLN A 160 0.71 6.90 -16.17
C GLN A 160 -0.52 6.09 -15.73
N ALA A 161 -1.15 6.49 -14.62
CA ALA A 161 -2.27 5.75 -14.04
C ALA A 161 -3.56 5.88 -14.85
N THR A 162 -4.34 4.82 -14.87
CA THR A 162 -5.69 4.84 -15.43
C THR A 162 -6.69 5.40 -14.41
N TRP A 163 -6.56 4.99 -13.16
CA TRP A 163 -7.41 5.46 -12.05
C TRP A 163 -6.53 5.86 -10.86
N VAL A 164 -7.02 6.81 -10.08
CA VAL A 164 -6.40 7.21 -8.81
C VAL A 164 -7.41 7.04 -7.69
N THR A 165 -7.00 6.37 -6.61
CA THR A 165 -7.80 6.24 -5.39
C THR A 165 -7.06 6.81 -4.19
N LEU A 166 -7.75 7.56 -3.36
CA LEU A 166 -7.21 8.31 -2.23
C LEU A 166 -8.27 8.38 -1.13
N ASN A 167 -7.85 8.55 0.11
CA ASN A 167 -8.76 9.05 1.14
C ASN A 167 -8.74 10.59 1.22
N ASP A 168 -9.58 11.20 2.07
CA ASP A 168 -9.67 12.65 2.24
C ASP A 168 -8.33 13.31 2.58
N TYR A 169 -7.56 12.70 3.48
CA TYR A 169 -6.28 13.21 3.91
C TYR A 169 -5.23 13.11 2.79
N GLU A 170 -5.15 11.98 2.12
CA GLU A 170 -4.24 11.75 1.00
C GLU A 170 -4.56 12.67 -0.16
N TRP A 171 -5.85 12.90 -0.43
CA TRP A 171 -6.28 13.87 -1.43
C TRP A 171 -5.79 15.28 -1.10
N GLN A 172 -5.99 15.74 0.14
CA GLN A 172 -5.49 17.06 0.57
C GLN A 172 -3.97 17.18 0.43
N LEU A 173 -3.23 16.13 0.82
CA LEU A 173 -1.78 16.12 0.71
C LEU A 173 -1.31 16.13 -0.76
N LEU A 174 -1.97 15.38 -1.65
CA LEU A 174 -1.68 15.40 -3.08
C LEU A 174 -1.91 16.79 -3.66
N GLN A 175 -3.03 17.45 -3.33
CA GLN A 175 -3.31 18.82 -3.74
C GLN A 175 -2.22 19.79 -3.28
N GLN A 176 -1.79 19.71 -2.03
CA GLN A 176 -0.72 20.57 -1.49
C GLN A 176 0.60 20.40 -2.24
N LYS A 177 0.93 19.16 -2.65
CA LYS A 177 2.19 18.84 -3.32
C LYS A 177 2.18 19.17 -4.81
N THR A 178 1.03 19.08 -5.49
CA THR A 178 0.91 19.28 -6.96
C THR A 178 0.25 20.58 -7.35
N GLY A 179 -0.49 21.20 -6.44
CA GLY A 179 -1.33 22.37 -6.74
C GLY A 179 -2.59 22.05 -7.58
N TRP A 180 -2.91 20.77 -7.80
CA TRP A 180 -4.03 20.38 -8.65
C TRP A 180 -5.37 20.48 -7.90
N THR A 181 -6.41 20.83 -8.65
CA THR A 181 -7.81 20.72 -8.22
C THR A 181 -8.36 19.34 -8.59
N ALA A 182 -9.51 18.94 -8.00
CA ALA A 182 -10.18 17.70 -8.36
C ALA A 182 -10.52 17.65 -9.86
N ALA A 183 -11.05 18.74 -10.41
CA ALA A 183 -11.34 18.83 -11.85
C ALA A 183 -10.07 18.72 -12.71
N GLY A 184 -8.95 19.31 -12.26
CA GLY A 184 -7.67 19.23 -12.96
C GLY A 184 -7.08 17.82 -12.97
N LEU A 185 -7.24 17.06 -11.88
CA LEU A 185 -6.79 15.67 -11.83
C LEU A 185 -7.75 14.75 -12.61
N ALA A 186 -9.07 14.93 -12.48
CA ALA A 186 -10.07 14.14 -13.19
C ALA A 186 -9.95 14.23 -14.74
N GLN A 187 -9.36 15.30 -15.27
CA GLN A 187 -9.06 15.41 -16.70
C GLN A 187 -7.85 14.57 -17.15
N ARG A 188 -7.06 14.03 -16.22
CA ARG A 188 -5.83 13.30 -16.50
C ARG A 188 -5.99 11.78 -16.37
N VAL A 189 -7.00 11.33 -15.67
CA VAL A 189 -7.28 9.92 -15.41
C VAL A 189 -8.70 9.56 -15.78
N SER A 190 -8.99 8.27 -15.95
CA SER A 190 -10.35 7.81 -16.28
C SER A 190 -11.31 7.99 -15.11
N ALA A 191 -10.83 7.90 -13.86
CA ALA A 191 -11.59 8.29 -12.67
C ALA A 191 -10.63 8.64 -11.51
N LEU A 192 -11.06 9.62 -10.71
CA LEU A 192 -10.52 9.92 -9.39
C LEU A 192 -11.56 9.43 -8.36
N ILE A 193 -11.13 8.57 -7.45
CA ILE A 193 -11.97 8.02 -6.39
C ILE A 193 -11.45 8.55 -5.06
N VAL A 194 -12.27 9.30 -4.34
CA VAL A 194 -11.94 9.80 -3.00
C VAL A 194 -12.87 9.16 -1.98
N THR A 195 -12.29 8.42 -1.03
CA THR A 195 -13.04 7.75 0.04
C THR A 195 -13.19 8.67 1.25
N HIS A 196 -14.38 8.65 1.87
CA HIS A 196 -14.79 9.51 2.98
C HIS A 196 -15.18 8.68 4.22
N GLY A 197 -14.53 7.55 4.43
CA GLY A 197 -14.86 6.63 5.52
C GLY A 197 -16.33 6.18 5.49
N ALA A 198 -17.04 6.36 6.58
CA ALA A 198 -18.46 5.97 6.70
C ALA A 198 -19.41 6.78 5.79
N ALA A 199 -18.98 7.92 5.25
CA ALA A 199 -19.78 8.73 4.33
C ALA A 199 -19.74 8.21 2.87
N GLY A 200 -18.94 7.19 2.58
CA GLY A 200 -18.84 6.57 1.25
C GLY A 200 -17.68 7.12 0.43
N SER A 201 -17.91 7.36 -0.87
CA SER A 201 -16.88 7.86 -1.79
C SER A 201 -17.46 8.80 -2.82
N THR A 202 -16.59 9.66 -3.37
CA THR A 202 -16.86 10.50 -4.54
C THR A 202 -16.05 9.96 -5.71
N ILE A 203 -16.64 9.90 -6.90
CA ILE A 203 -16.01 9.49 -8.15
C ILE A 203 -16.23 10.57 -9.19
#